data_0cf52425c9fbcccf1476823ea051be25
#
_entry.id   0cf52425c9fbcccf1476823ea051be25
#
_cell.length_a   1.000
_cell.length_b   1.000
_cell.length_c   1.000
_cell.angle_alpha   90.00
_cell.angle_beta   90.00
_cell.angle_gamma   90.00
#
_symmetry.space_group_name_H-M   'P 1'
#
loop_
_entity.id
_entity.type
_entity.pdbx_description
1 polymer ?
#
loop_
_entity_poly.entity_id
_entity_poly.type
_entity_poly.pdbx_seq_one_letter_code
_entity_poly.pdbx_strand_id
1 'polypeptide(L)'
;MSKVSVLDIVKMKCFTSLKWNIFCFQIFILLLFSGLLQSCSETANVQIRLPAKELYQKAMVAVEDEFYQEALKNFEILVDEHSGTRLATLAHLKMGEVYFLQRKWEESETSYRRFLLLNPRSHLTPYVLNRLIALNYERNIYGLFAKSRDYDRNMEPNRTLIRDYQRFYLLFPQSPYLADVKEYQKGALADLAEHELHVANYYFDN
;
A
#
# COMPACT_ATOMS: atom_id res chain seq x y z
N MET A 1 57.39 -69.87 -24.12
CA MET A 1 56.09 -69.61 -23.54
C MET A 1 56.24 -69.02 -22.14
N SER A 2 56.18 -67.71 -22.01
CA SER A 2 56.37 -66.97 -20.75
C SER A 2 55.09 -66.93 -19.96
N LYS A 3 55.14 -67.49 -18.76
CA LYS A 3 53.98 -67.43 -17.83
C LYS A 3 53.82 -65.99 -17.29
N VAL A 4 52.83 -65.26 -17.76
CA VAL A 4 52.45 -64.00 -17.15
C VAL A 4 51.86 -64.34 -15.79
N SER A 5 52.45 -63.82 -14.72
CA SER A 5 52.06 -64.08 -13.35
C SER A 5 50.69 -63.39 -13.04
N VAL A 6 49.87 -64.09 -12.31
CA VAL A 6 48.53 -63.57 -11.82
C VAL A 6 48.68 -62.22 -11.05
N LEU A 7 49.87 -62.00 -10.43
CA LEU A 7 50.22 -60.78 -9.73
C LEU A 7 50.31 -59.56 -10.68
N ASP A 8 50.71 -59.74 -11.93
CA ASP A 8 50.88 -58.64 -12.90
C ASP A 8 49.46 -58.14 -13.37
N ILE A 9 48.55 -59.08 -13.50
CA ILE A 9 47.13 -58.75 -13.90
C ILE A 9 46.41 -58.00 -12.78
N VAL A 10 46.66 -58.38 -11.52
CA VAL A 10 46.05 -57.70 -10.33
C VAL A 10 46.63 -56.30 -10.17
N LYS A 11 47.94 -56.11 -10.33
CA LYS A 11 48.59 -54.78 -10.29
C LYS A 11 48.09 -53.86 -11.41
N MET A 12 47.91 -54.36 -12.62
CA MET A 12 47.41 -53.59 -13.74
C MET A 12 45.95 -53.15 -13.51
N LYS A 13 45.06 -53.99 -12.98
CA LYS A 13 43.67 -53.61 -12.66
C LYS A 13 43.60 -52.62 -11.51
N CYS A 14 44.44 -52.72 -10.49
CA CYS A 14 44.46 -51.79 -9.38
C CYS A 14 44.95 -50.40 -9.80
N PHE A 15 45.96 -50.34 -10.69
CA PHE A 15 46.56 -49.09 -11.17
C PHE A 15 45.65 -48.32 -12.13
N THR A 16 44.82 -49.02 -12.94
CA THR A 16 43.81 -48.38 -13.80
C THR A 16 42.64 -47.85 -13.01
N SER A 17 42.23 -48.51 -11.95
CA SER A 17 41.13 -48.06 -11.07
C SER A 17 41.50 -46.79 -10.27
N LEU A 18 42.77 -46.72 -9.83
CA LEU A 18 43.28 -45.57 -9.09
C LEU A 18 43.37 -44.31 -9.97
N LYS A 19 43.84 -44.45 -11.20
CA LYS A 19 43.88 -43.35 -12.18
C LYS A 19 42.50 -42.90 -12.60
N TRP A 20 41.54 -43.81 -12.72
CA TRP A 20 40.16 -43.52 -13.03
C TRP A 20 39.50 -42.72 -11.91
N ASN A 21 39.72 -43.08 -10.64
CA ASN A 21 39.21 -42.35 -9.49
C ASN A 21 39.82 -40.93 -9.40
N ILE A 22 41.12 -40.78 -9.66
CA ILE A 22 41.76 -39.45 -9.65
C ILE A 22 41.19 -38.58 -10.79
N PHE A 23 40.97 -39.16 -11.97
CA PHE A 23 40.39 -38.44 -13.10
C PHE A 23 38.94 -38.00 -12.85
N CYS A 24 38.10 -38.87 -12.27
CA CYS A 24 36.74 -38.54 -11.87
C CYS A 24 36.73 -37.46 -10.78
N PHE A 25 37.65 -37.50 -9.83
CA PHE A 25 37.78 -36.49 -8.77
C PHE A 25 38.21 -35.12 -9.33
N GLN A 26 39.11 -35.09 -10.31
CA GLN A 26 39.50 -33.85 -11.00
C GLN A 26 38.34 -33.24 -11.80
N ILE A 27 37.54 -34.07 -12.49
CA ILE A 27 36.34 -33.59 -13.20
C ILE A 27 35.30 -33.06 -12.21
N PHE A 28 35.14 -33.72 -11.07
CA PHE A 28 34.20 -33.26 -10.03
C PHE A 28 34.62 -31.91 -9.43
N ILE A 29 35.92 -31.69 -9.19
CA ILE A 29 36.46 -30.41 -8.73
C ILE A 29 36.28 -29.32 -9.80
N LEU A 30 36.50 -29.64 -11.08
CA LEU A 30 36.30 -28.71 -12.20
C LEU A 30 34.82 -28.30 -12.35
N LEU A 31 33.87 -29.22 -12.15
CA LEU A 31 32.43 -28.96 -12.16
C LEU A 31 31.99 -28.14 -10.93
N LEU A 32 32.58 -28.38 -9.77
CA LEU A 32 32.35 -27.55 -8.58
C LEU A 32 32.89 -26.12 -8.76
N PHE A 33 34.06 -25.97 -9.41
CA PHE A 33 34.66 -24.66 -9.65
C PHE A 33 33.92 -23.86 -10.74
N SER A 34 33.32 -24.54 -11.75
CA SER A 34 32.52 -23.91 -12.78
C SER A 34 31.16 -23.39 -12.22
N GLY A 35 30.63 -24.01 -11.15
CA GLY A 35 29.44 -23.54 -10.44
C GLY A 35 29.65 -22.25 -9.64
N LEU A 36 30.91 -21.97 -9.23
CA LEU A 36 31.25 -20.74 -8.48
C LEU A 36 31.44 -19.49 -9.36
N LEU A 37 31.56 -19.69 -10.69
CA LEU A 37 31.72 -18.59 -11.66
C LEU A 37 30.38 -18.09 -12.23
N GLN A 38 29.25 -18.61 -11.80
CA GLN A 38 27.96 -17.95 -11.99
C GLN A 38 27.84 -16.75 -11.03
N SER A 39 28.78 -15.82 -11.14
CA SER A 39 28.59 -14.46 -10.70
C SER A 39 27.33 -13.96 -11.38
N CYS A 40 26.27 -13.68 -10.60
CA CYS A 40 25.10 -12.96 -11.04
C CYS A 40 25.58 -11.77 -11.88
N SER A 41 25.39 -11.83 -13.18
CA SER A 41 25.31 -10.62 -13.97
C SER A 41 24.00 -9.95 -13.53
N GLU A 42 24.05 -9.24 -12.43
CA GLU A 42 23.07 -8.26 -12.08
C GLU A 42 23.13 -7.24 -13.23
N THR A 43 22.33 -7.47 -14.24
CA THR A 43 22.03 -6.42 -15.21
C THR A 43 21.50 -5.29 -14.35
N ALA A 44 22.36 -4.29 -14.11
CA ALA A 44 21.92 -3.03 -13.52
C ALA A 44 20.76 -2.57 -14.42
N ASN A 45 19.55 -2.86 -13.98
CA ASN A 45 18.34 -2.33 -14.56
C ASN A 45 18.48 -0.83 -14.33
N VAL A 46 19.00 -0.12 -15.32
CA VAL A 46 19.00 1.35 -15.32
C VAL A 46 17.53 1.72 -15.37
N GLN A 47 16.93 1.76 -14.20
CA GLN A 47 15.56 2.22 -14.03
C GLN A 47 15.60 3.70 -14.42
N ILE A 48 15.20 3.98 -15.65
CA ILE A 48 15.09 5.35 -16.15
C ILE A 48 14.07 6.02 -15.22
N ARG A 49 14.56 6.86 -14.30
CA ARG A 49 13.72 7.65 -13.42
C ARG A 49 12.91 8.61 -14.26
N LEU A 50 11.61 8.40 -14.30
CA LEU A 50 10.71 9.31 -14.99
C LEU A 50 10.63 10.63 -14.21
N PRO A 51 10.55 11.77 -14.90
CA PRO A 51 10.32 13.06 -14.27
C PRO A 51 9.01 13.07 -13.47
N ALA A 52 8.99 13.74 -12.31
CA ALA A 52 7.81 13.83 -11.45
C ALA A 52 6.54 14.27 -12.20
N LYS A 53 6.67 15.19 -13.15
CA LYS A 53 5.55 15.66 -13.97
C LYS A 53 4.99 14.56 -14.86
N GLU A 54 5.84 13.74 -15.44
CA GLU A 54 5.42 12.65 -16.31
C GLU A 54 4.72 11.54 -15.53
N LEU A 55 5.26 11.15 -14.36
CA LEU A 55 4.62 10.21 -13.45
C LEU A 55 3.23 10.69 -13.02
N TYR A 56 3.12 11.98 -12.64
CA TYR A 56 1.85 12.56 -12.27
C TYR A 56 0.83 12.54 -13.42
N GLN A 57 1.26 12.90 -14.63
CA GLN A 57 0.40 12.88 -15.80
C GLN A 57 -0.06 11.46 -16.16
N LYS A 58 0.84 10.46 -16.15
CA LYS A 58 0.47 9.06 -16.37
C LYS A 58 -0.55 8.58 -15.34
N ALA A 59 -0.34 8.93 -14.08
CA ALA A 59 -1.28 8.58 -13.02
C ALA A 59 -2.64 9.23 -13.25
N MET A 60 -2.69 10.51 -13.66
CA MET A 60 -3.96 11.22 -13.92
C MET A 60 -4.72 10.64 -15.11
N VAL A 61 -4.03 10.29 -16.20
CA VAL A 61 -4.66 9.59 -17.34
C VAL A 61 -5.24 8.26 -16.89
N ALA A 62 -4.49 7.47 -16.09
CA ALA A 62 -5.00 6.20 -15.58
C ALA A 62 -6.21 6.38 -14.63
N VAL A 63 -6.30 7.53 -13.91
CA VAL A 63 -7.52 7.86 -13.12
C VAL A 63 -8.70 8.13 -14.03
N GLU A 64 -8.50 8.90 -15.12
CA GLU A 64 -9.55 9.24 -16.08
C GLU A 64 -10.08 8.00 -16.82
N ASP A 65 -9.18 7.04 -17.11
CA ASP A 65 -9.50 5.76 -17.73
C ASP A 65 -10.00 4.70 -16.72
N GLU A 66 -10.16 5.05 -15.44
CA GLU A 66 -10.57 4.17 -14.33
C GLU A 66 -9.59 3.01 -14.05
N PHE A 67 -8.36 3.06 -14.55
CA PHE A 67 -7.30 2.11 -14.25
C PHE A 67 -6.65 2.41 -12.90
N TYR A 68 -7.45 2.32 -11.83
CA TYR A 68 -7.07 2.77 -10.48
C TYR A 68 -5.79 2.13 -9.93
N GLN A 69 -5.53 0.86 -10.24
CA GLN A 69 -4.31 0.19 -9.77
C GLN A 69 -3.04 0.76 -10.44
N GLU A 70 -3.12 1.08 -11.71
CA GLU A 70 -2.04 1.71 -12.45
C GLU A 70 -1.83 3.16 -11.97
N ALA A 71 -2.92 3.89 -11.75
CA ALA A 71 -2.87 5.24 -11.19
C ALA A 71 -2.15 5.26 -9.85
N LEU A 72 -2.56 4.40 -8.92
CA LEU A 72 -1.97 4.27 -7.59
C LEU A 72 -0.48 3.92 -7.67
N LYS A 73 -0.10 2.95 -8.52
CA LYS A 73 1.30 2.58 -8.73
C LYS A 73 2.16 3.76 -9.20
N ASN A 74 1.67 4.55 -10.17
CA ASN A 74 2.39 5.72 -10.67
C ASN A 74 2.48 6.83 -9.60
N PHE A 75 1.43 7.05 -8.79
CA PHE A 75 1.48 7.97 -7.66
C PHE A 75 2.45 7.50 -6.56
N GLU A 76 2.50 6.20 -6.25
CA GLU A 76 3.45 5.63 -5.28
C GLU A 76 4.90 5.84 -5.74
N ILE A 77 5.22 5.52 -7.00
CA ILE A 77 6.55 5.80 -7.58
C ILE A 77 6.88 7.28 -7.47
N LEU A 78 5.92 8.17 -7.76
CA LEU A 78 6.11 9.62 -7.65
C LEU A 78 6.42 10.04 -6.21
N VAL A 79 5.73 9.51 -5.23
CA VAL A 79 5.95 9.81 -3.82
C VAL A 79 7.32 9.30 -3.35
N ASP A 80 7.71 8.11 -3.77
CA ASP A 80 8.96 7.47 -3.36
C ASP A 80 10.18 8.12 -4.01
N GLU A 81 10.14 8.32 -5.32
CA GLU A 81 11.28 8.83 -6.07
C GLU A 81 11.44 10.34 -6.02
N HIS A 82 10.34 11.08 -5.84
CA HIS A 82 10.31 12.55 -5.86
C HIS A 82 9.72 13.12 -4.57
N SER A 83 10.01 12.47 -3.43
CA SER A 83 9.56 12.91 -2.11
C SER A 83 9.94 14.38 -1.86
N GLY A 84 9.07 15.11 -1.15
CA GLY A 84 9.27 16.54 -0.86
C GLY A 84 8.90 17.49 -2.00
N THR A 85 8.57 16.99 -3.20
CA THR A 85 8.06 17.84 -4.28
C THR A 85 6.57 18.18 -4.08
N ARG A 86 6.13 19.29 -4.67
CA ARG A 86 4.71 19.65 -4.69
C ARG A 86 3.85 18.57 -5.35
N LEU A 87 4.35 17.91 -6.40
CA LEU A 87 3.62 16.87 -7.11
C LEU A 87 3.48 15.60 -6.27
N ALA A 88 4.51 15.20 -5.51
CA ALA A 88 4.42 14.10 -4.57
C ALA A 88 3.38 14.37 -3.47
N THR A 89 3.30 15.61 -2.98
CA THR A 89 2.25 15.96 -2.03
C THR A 89 0.86 15.92 -2.65
N LEU A 90 0.69 16.42 -3.88
CA LEU A 90 -0.58 16.31 -4.61
C LEU A 90 -0.94 14.86 -4.93
N ALA A 91 0.06 13.99 -5.13
CA ALA A 91 -0.18 12.57 -5.32
C ALA A 91 -0.90 11.93 -4.11
N HIS A 92 -0.54 12.29 -2.88
CA HIS A 92 -1.28 11.83 -1.70
C HIS A 92 -2.76 12.23 -1.73
N LEU A 93 -3.07 13.47 -2.15
CA LEU A 93 -4.45 13.89 -2.32
C LEU A 93 -5.18 13.03 -3.35
N LYS A 94 -4.57 12.81 -4.51
CA LYS A 94 -5.15 12.02 -5.60
C LYS A 94 -5.29 10.53 -5.25
N MET A 95 -4.32 9.96 -4.55
CA MET A 95 -4.44 8.60 -4.00
C MET A 95 -5.63 8.50 -3.05
N GLY A 96 -5.82 9.50 -2.18
CA GLY A 96 -6.99 9.57 -1.31
C GLY A 96 -8.31 9.57 -2.08
N GLU A 97 -8.40 10.33 -3.18
CA GLU A 97 -9.58 10.33 -4.07
C GLU A 97 -9.81 8.97 -4.73
N VAL A 98 -8.76 8.34 -5.26
CA VAL A 98 -8.84 7.02 -5.90
C VAL A 98 -9.27 5.95 -4.89
N TYR A 99 -8.68 5.92 -3.70
CA TYR A 99 -9.09 4.98 -2.65
C TYR A 99 -10.53 5.22 -2.20
N PHE A 100 -10.97 6.47 -2.12
CA PHE A 100 -12.36 6.82 -1.80
C PHE A 100 -13.34 6.22 -2.83
N LEU A 101 -13.05 6.35 -4.13
CA LEU A 101 -13.86 5.77 -5.20
C LEU A 101 -13.94 4.24 -5.09
N GLN A 102 -12.86 3.59 -4.64
CA GLN A 102 -12.82 2.14 -4.41
C GLN A 102 -13.42 1.71 -3.05
N ARG A 103 -13.92 2.64 -2.25
CA ARG A 103 -14.39 2.40 -0.87
C ARG A 103 -13.34 1.79 0.06
N LYS A 104 -12.06 2.04 -0.21
CA LYS A 104 -10.92 1.70 0.64
C LYS A 104 -10.73 2.84 1.64
N TRP A 105 -11.54 2.79 2.70
CA TRP A 105 -11.70 3.91 3.62
C TRP A 105 -10.44 4.24 4.40
N GLU A 106 -9.72 3.22 4.88
CA GLU A 106 -8.51 3.37 5.69
C GLU A 106 -7.36 3.95 4.87
N GLU A 107 -7.16 3.46 3.65
CA GLU A 107 -6.12 3.95 2.73
C GLU A 107 -6.42 5.37 2.26
N SER A 108 -7.71 5.66 2.00
CA SER A 108 -8.15 7.00 1.64
C SER A 108 -7.91 7.99 2.77
N GLU A 109 -8.30 7.66 4.00
CA GLU A 109 -8.08 8.48 5.19
C GLU A 109 -6.58 8.74 5.41
N THR A 110 -5.76 7.71 5.33
CA THR A 110 -4.30 7.80 5.48
C THR A 110 -3.71 8.77 4.46
N SER A 111 -4.13 8.66 3.20
CA SER A 111 -3.63 9.50 2.10
C SER A 111 -4.03 10.97 2.28
N TYR A 112 -5.29 11.26 2.64
CA TYR A 112 -5.74 12.62 2.92
C TYR A 112 -5.03 13.23 4.14
N ARG A 113 -4.88 12.46 5.23
CA ARG A 113 -4.17 12.94 6.43
C ARG A 113 -2.69 13.18 6.13
N ARG A 114 -2.06 12.39 5.27
CA ARG A 114 -0.69 12.61 4.81
C ARG A 114 -0.56 13.92 4.04
N PHE A 115 -1.49 14.21 3.13
CA PHE A 115 -1.53 15.51 2.45
C PHE A 115 -1.62 16.69 3.43
N LEU A 116 -2.52 16.62 4.42
CA LEU A 116 -2.70 17.69 5.42
C LEU A 116 -1.46 17.88 6.31
N LEU A 117 -0.77 16.79 6.63
CA LEU A 117 0.48 16.83 7.39
C LEU A 117 1.59 17.55 6.62
N LEU A 118 1.73 17.24 5.33
CA LEU A 118 2.76 17.81 4.47
C LEU A 118 2.45 19.26 4.07
N ASN A 119 1.19 19.64 3.97
CA ASN A 119 0.74 20.98 3.53
C ASN A 119 -0.40 21.55 4.39
N PRO A 120 -0.17 21.84 5.67
CA PRO A 120 -1.22 22.28 6.59
C PRO A 120 -1.85 23.64 6.21
N ARG A 121 -1.12 24.47 5.45
CA ARG A 121 -1.56 25.81 4.99
C ARG A 121 -1.93 25.85 3.51
N SER A 122 -2.18 24.72 2.88
CA SER A 122 -2.58 24.68 1.47
C SER A 122 -3.97 25.30 1.30
N HIS A 123 -4.20 25.96 0.17
CA HIS A 123 -5.54 26.38 -0.25
C HIS A 123 -6.50 25.19 -0.49
N LEU A 124 -5.95 23.97 -0.65
CA LEU A 124 -6.72 22.73 -0.75
C LEU A 124 -7.09 22.12 0.60
N THR A 125 -6.57 22.64 1.72
CA THR A 125 -6.85 22.12 3.06
C THR A 125 -8.35 22.03 3.37
N PRO A 126 -9.18 23.06 3.09
CA PRO A 126 -10.62 22.96 3.33
C PRO A 126 -11.30 21.88 2.47
N TYR A 127 -10.86 21.70 1.22
CA TYR A 127 -11.34 20.61 0.37
C TYR A 127 -10.99 19.24 0.97
N VAL A 128 -9.74 19.04 1.37
CA VAL A 128 -9.31 17.73 1.92
C VAL A 128 -9.99 17.41 3.25
N LEU A 129 -10.20 18.41 4.11
CA LEU A 129 -10.98 18.22 5.34
C LEU A 129 -12.43 17.87 5.06
N ASN A 130 -13.07 18.51 4.06
CA ASN A 130 -14.40 18.12 3.60
C ASN A 130 -14.42 16.66 3.13
N ARG A 131 -13.41 16.23 2.35
CA ARG A 131 -13.32 14.83 1.89
C ARG A 131 -13.13 13.84 3.04
N LEU A 132 -12.38 14.18 4.09
CA LEU A 132 -12.26 13.36 5.31
C LEU A 132 -13.57 13.23 6.07
N ILE A 133 -14.32 14.33 6.19
CA ILE A 133 -15.65 14.34 6.82
C ILE A 133 -16.62 13.47 6.01
N ALA A 134 -16.67 13.66 4.69
CA ALA A 134 -17.48 12.84 3.79
C ALA A 134 -17.10 11.35 3.86
N LEU A 135 -15.81 11.04 3.90
CA LEU A 135 -15.30 9.67 4.04
C LEU A 135 -15.84 8.97 5.30
N ASN A 136 -15.78 9.64 6.44
CA ASN A 136 -16.26 9.05 7.69
C ASN A 136 -17.79 8.89 7.67
N TYR A 137 -18.50 9.80 7.01
CA TYR A 137 -19.93 9.69 6.80
C TYR A 137 -20.28 8.49 5.91
N GLU A 138 -19.62 8.36 4.76
CA GLU A 138 -19.79 7.23 3.83
C GLU A 138 -19.41 5.89 4.47
N ARG A 139 -18.31 5.84 5.22
CA ARG A 139 -17.88 4.65 5.95
C ARG A 139 -18.91 4.20 6.99
N ASN A 140 -19.59 5.14 7.63
CA ASN A 140 -20.68 4.84 8.56
C ASN A 140 -21.89 4.22 7.85
N ILE A 141 -22.22 4.69 6.63
CA ILE A 141 -23.36 4.20 5.85
C ILE A 141 -23.05 2.87 5.14
N TYR A 142 -21.85 2.76 4.55
CA TYR A 142 -21.49 1.65 3.64
C TYR A 142 -20.37 0.75 4.18
N GLY A 143 -19.89 0.99 5.39
CA GLY A 143 -18.84 0.17 6.01
C GLY A 143 -19.28 -1.27 6.25
N LEU A 144 -18.31 -2.15 6.52
CA LEU A 144 -18.52 -3.58 6.69
C LEU A 144 -19.59 -3.90 7.77
N PHE A 145 -19.70 -3.08 8.78
CA PHE A 145 -20.62 -3.23 9.91
C PHE A 145 -21.81 -2.25 9.87
N ALA A 146 -22.02 -1.55 8.77
CA ALA A 146 -23.11 -0.58 8.64
C ALA A 146 -24.52 -1.20 8.82
N LYS A 147 -24.65 -2.49 8.52
CA LYS A 147 -25.90 -3.26 8.72
C LYS A 147 -25.93 -4.05 10.03
N SER A 148 -24.92 -3.88 10.89
CA SER A 148 -24.92 -4.47 12.22
C SER A 148 -26.08 -3.91 13.04
N ARG A 149 -26.53 -4.68 14.05
CA ARG A 149 -27.56 -4.22 14.96
C ARG A 149 -27.09 -2.94 15.64
N ASP A 150 -28.01 -2.03 15.92
CA ASP A 150 -27.69 -0.65 16.37
C ASP A 150 -26.75 -0.60 17.58
N TYR A 151 -26.80 -1.56 18.48
CA TYR A 151 -25.93 -1.63 19.68
C TYR A 151 -24.50 -2.15 19.38
N ASP A 152 -24.30 -2.91 18.29
CA ASP A 152 -22.99 -3.45 17.89
C ASP A 152 -22.27 -2.56 16.86
N ARG A 153 -22.90 -1.47 16.47
CA ARG A 153 -22.38 -0.58 15.42
C ARG A 153 -21.16 0.20 15.92
N ASN A 154 -20.09 0.16 15.15
CA ASN A 154 -18.92 0.98 15.43
C ASN A 154 -19.18 2.47 15.17
N MET A 155 -19.27 3.27 16.23
CA MET A 155 -19.51 4.72 16.17
C MET A 155 -18.23 5.56 16.04
N GLU A 156 -17.04 4.96 15.94
CA GLU A 156 -15.79 5.71 15.83
C GLU A 156 -15.70 6.58 14.55
N PRO A 157 -16.24 6.17 13.38
CA PRO A 157 -16.34 7.06 12.22
C PRO A 157 -17.11 8.35 12.52
N ASN A 158 -18.26 8.25 13.22
CA ASN A 158 -19.07 9.40 13.59
C ASN A 158 -18.33 10.33 14.56
N ARG A 159 -17.66 9.77 15.57
CA ARG A 159 -16.86 10.56 16.51
C ARG A 159 -15.70 11.27 15.82
N THR A 160 -15.03 10.60 14.89
CA THR A 160 -13.95 11.18 14.09
C THR A 160 -14.47 12.30 13.17
N LEU A 161 -15.62 12.07 12.52
CA LEU A 161 -16.29 13.09 11.71
C LEU A 161 -16.57 14.36 12.52
N ILE A 162 -17.10 14.24 13.73
CA ILE A 162 -17.41 15.39 14.58
C ILE A 162 -16.13 16.14 14.97
N ARG A 163 -15.03 15.45 15.29
CA ARG A 163 -13.74 16.11 15.57
C ARG A 163 -13.21 16.87 14.35
N ASP A 164 -13.27 16.25 13.18
CA ASP A 164 -12.81 16.87 11.93
C ASP A 164 -13.73 18.05 11.52
N TYR A 165 -15.05 17.95 11.76
CA TYR A 165 -15.99 19.06 11.59
C TYR A 165 -15.66 20.25 12.51
N GLN A 166 -15.43 20.01 13.79
CA GLN A 166 -15.07 21.09 14.74
C GLN A 166 -13.81 21.83 14.27
N ARG A 167 -12.80 21.07 13.83
CA ARG A 167 -11.58 21.64 13.25
C ARG A 167 -11.87 22.45 11.99
N PHE A 168 -12.71 21.90 11.08
CA PHE A 168 -13.12 22.59 9.86
C PHE A 168 -13.81 23.92 10.17
N TYR A 169 -14.80 23.89 11.06
CA TYR A 169 -15.58 25.08 11.43
C TYR A 169 -14.73 26.19 12.03
N LEU A 170 -13.76 25.84 12.87
CA LEU A 170 -12.85 26.81 13.48
C LEU A 170 -11.88 27.43 12.47
N LEU A 171 -11.38 26.64 11.53
CA LEU A 171 -10.33 27.10 10.60
C LEU A 171 -10.91 27.74 9.34
N PHE A 172 -12.09 27.33 8.89
CA PHE A 172 -12.67 27.68 7.60
C PHE A 172 -14.16 28.05 7.66
N PRO A 173 -14.55 29.01 8.52
CA PRO A 173 -15.98 29.34 8.75
C PRO A 173 -16.69 29.94 7.52
N GLN A 174 -15.93 30.40 6.52
CA GLN A 174 -16.46 30.96 5.27
C GLN A 174 -16.19 30.06 4.05
N SER A 175 -15.82 28.82 4.28
CA SER A 175 -15.57 27.88 3.18
C SER A 175 -16.86 27.55 2.43
N PRO A 176 -16.78 27.38 1.08
CA PRO A 176 -17.92 26.92 0.28
C PRO A 176 -18.41 25.52 0.70
N TYR A 177 -17.56 24.70 1.32
CA TYR A 177 -17.91 23.36 1.81
C TYR A 177 -18.62 23.35 3.17
N LEU A 178 -18.85 24.52 3.78
CA LEU A 178 -19.43 24.58 5.13
C LEU A 178 -20.84 23.99 5.20
N ALA A 179 -21.64 24.15 4.16
CA ALA A 179 -23.00 23.61 4.11
C ALA A 179 -22.97 22.07 4.12
N ASP A 180 -22.11 21.48 3.27
CA ASP A 180 -21.97 20.02 3.15
C ASP A 180 -21.51 19.39 4.46
N VAL A 181 -20.45 19.95 5.07
CA VAL A 181 -19.91 19.40 6.33
C VAL A 181 -20.89 19.53 7.51
N LYS A 182 -21.77 20.55 7.51
CA LYS A 182 -22.85 20.67 8.51
C LYS A 182 -23.88 19.55 8.37
N GLU A 183 -24.27 19.20 7.15
CA GLU A 183 -25.21 18.10 6.91
C GLU A 183 -24.62 16.76 7.34
N TYR A 184 -23.35 16.50 7.03
CA TYR A 184 -22.64 15.29 7.49
C TYR A 184 -22.57 15.22 9.02
N GLN A 185 -22.26 16.35 9.68
CA GLN A 185 -22.24 16.43 11.15
C GLN A 185 -23.63 16.16 11.76
N LYS A 186 -24.68 16.72 11.18
CA LYS A 186 -26.06 16.51 11.64
C LYS A 186 -26.45 15.03 11.57
N GLY A 187 -26.14 14.36 10.46
CA GLY A 187 -26.35 12.93 10.31
C GLY A 187 -25.58 12.11 11.35
N ALA A 188 -24.29 12.42 11.54
CA ALA A 188 -23.45 11.71 12.51
C ALA A 188 -23.94 11.90 13.97
N LEU A 189 -24.46 13.09 14.31
CA LEU A 189 -25.04 13.34 15.65
C LEU A 189 -26.36 12.58 15.85
N ALA A 190 -27.21 12.50 14.81
CA ALA A 190 -28.43 11.72 14.86
C ALA A 190 -28.13 10.22 15.09
N ASP A 191 -27.21 9.66 14.34
CA ASP A 191 -26.78 8.26 14.50
C ASP A 191 -26.21 7.97 15.89
N LEU A 192 -25.39 8.88 16.43
CA LEU A 192 -24.86 8.73 17.79
C LEU A 192 -25.97 8.78 18.84
N ALA A 193 -26.94 9.71 18.71
CA ALA A 193 -28.05 9.82 19.66
C ALA A 193 -28.92 8.56 19.61
N GLU A 194 -29.18 8.01 18.43
CA GLU A 194 -29.93 6.76 18.27
C GLU A 194 -29.22 5.59 18.93
N HIS A 195 -27.91 5.46 18.67
CA HIS A 195 -27.07 4.43 19.29
C HIS A 195 -27.09 4.50 20.82
N GLU A 196 -26.88 5.68 21.41
CA GLU A 196 -26.89 5.87 22.87
C GLU A 196 -28.28 5.58 23.47
N LEU A 197 -29.36 5.91 22.74
CA LEU A 197 -30.70 5.56 23.16
C LEU A 197 -30.93 4.03 23.19
N HIS A 198 -30.47 3.33 22.18
CA HIS A 198 -30.52 1.85 22.15
C HIS A 198 -29.75 1.24 23.32
N VAL A 199 -28.55 1.73 23.58
CA VAL A 199 -27.72 1.28 24.71
C VAL A 199 -28.45 1.54 26.05
N ALA A 200 -29.01 2.72 26.22
CA ALA A 200 -29.75 3.06 27.43
C ALA A 200 -30.99 2.15 27.64
N ASN A 201 -31.81 1.95 26.60
CA ASN A 201 -32.97 1.06 26.66
C ASN A 201 -32.58 -0.38 27.04
N TYR A 202 -31.47 -0.89 26.47
CA TYR A 202 -30.97 -2.22 26.82
C TYR A 202 -30.70 -2.38 28.32
N TYR A 203 -30.12 -1.36 28.97
CA TYR A 203 -29.84 -1.40 30.43
C TYR A 203 -31.07 -1.10 31.29
N PHE A 204 -32.11 -0.48 30.76
CA PHE A 204 -33.34 -0.25 31.49
C PHE A 204 -34.29 -1.45 31.46
N ASP A 205 -34.22 -2.25 30.41
CA ASP A 205 -35.13 -3.39 30.19
C ASP A 205 -34.57 -4.71 30.76
N ASN A 206 -33.28 -4.76 31.22
CA ASN A 206 -32.58 -5.91 31.82
C ASN A 206 -32.08 -5.60 33.23
#